data_295388952b18b205ee9b4568a18dd5d8
#
_entry.id   295388952b18b205ee9b4568a18dd5d8
#
_cell.length_a   1.000
_cell.length_b   1.000
_cell.length_c   1.000
_cell.angle_alpha   90.00
_cell.angle_beta   90.00
_cell.angle_gamma   90.00
#
_symmetry.space_group_name_H-M   'P 1'
#
loop_
_entity.id
_entity.type
_entity.pdbx_description
1 polymer ?
#
loop_
_entity_poly.entity_id
_entity_poly.type
_entity_poly.pdbx_seq_one_letter_code
_entity_poly.pdbx_strand_id
1 'polypeptide(L)'
;MAGELILITGGTGLIGIKTIHTALKAGYSVRAAVRSQAKANAVLATPTVRAINPGDKLTFVIVPDILADNAYDEAVKGVNYIIHIASPVVKGEGFTPDQYESELIAPAIKGTTSILSAAYKTPGIKRIIITSSEVAIIPWEEFIAKEVDTVFDDTYEIPFPAVPTPTPSKPTPPANEKKPEWDVINIMPSFVVGDNEMITDPKLISDNTVSAAFAQVLGGDSGWGAVPSTSIHPADIARLHVEALHPKIEGNQSFLAVSEGQRGTRWEEAIEIVNRNFPEAVKKGVLPNNGTATTKRTKVDSSRTEKVFGFKFQSYEEQVKSVVRQYLGLLGEPVA
;
A
#
# COMPACT_ATOMS: atom_id res chain seq x y z
N MET A 1 22.98 5.02 -7.81
CA MET A 1 21.64 5.27 -7.24
C MET A 1 21.70 6.01 -5.90
N ALA A 2 22.73 5.86 -5.08
CA ALA A 2 22.88 6.72 -3.90
C ALA A 2 22.96 8.20 -4.32
N GLY A 3 22.15 9.04 -3.66
CA GLY A 3 22.06 10.48 -3.96
C GLY A 3 20.98 10.88 -4.99
N GLU A 4 20.36 9.93 -5.70
CA GLU A 4 19.23 10.25 -6.59
C GLU A 4 17.98 10.59 -5.76
N LEU A 5 17.18 11.52 -6.29
CA LEU A 5 16.00 12.05 -5.62
C LEU A 5 14.74 11.28 -6.02
N ILE A 6 14.02 10.76 -5.03
CA ILE A 6 12.71 10.11 -5.20
C ILE A 6 11.61 11.06 -4.72
N LEU A 7 10.59 11.28 -5.54
CA LEU A 7 9.32 11.83 -5.07
C LEU A 7 8.46 10.68 -4.53
N ILE A 8 8.04 10.76 -3.26
CA ILE A 8 7.10 9.80 -2.67
C ILE A 8 5.80 10.53 -2.34
N THR A 9 4.69 10.09 -2.93
CA THR A 9 3.35 10.58 -2.59
C THR A 9 2.68 9.62 -1.60
N GLY A 10 1.75 10.10 -0.79
CA GLY A 10 1.11 9.25 0.23
C GLY A 10 2.02 8.88 1.41
N GLY A 11 3.13 9.59 1.62
CA GLY A 11 4.16 9.28 2.61
C GLY A 11 3.70 9.25 4.08
N THR A 12 2.49 9.70 4.37
CA THR A 12 1.89 9.68 5.72
C THR A 12 0.96 8.49 5.97
N GLY A 13 0.78 7.61 4.99
CA GLY A 13 0.01 6.37 5.12
C GLY A 13 0.87 5.19 5.59
N LEU A 14 0.23 4.05 5.85
CA LEU A 14 0.87 2.81 6.31
C LEU A 14 2.02 2.35 5.39
N ILE A 15 1.77 2.28 4.07
CA ILE A 15 2.78 1.92 3.08
C ILE A 15 3.81 3.05 2.94
N GLY A 16 3.34 4.30 2.87
CA GLY A 16 4.17 5.45 2.53
C GLY A 16 5.26 5.74 3.54
N ILE A 17 4.97 5.70 4.84
CA ILE A 17 5.99 5.93 5.87
C ILE A 17 7.09 4.86 5.84
N LYS A 18 6.72 3.59 5.66
CA LYS A 18 7.70 2.49 5.50
C LYS A 18 8.54 2.65 4.23
N THR A 19 7.93 3.17 3.14
CA THR A 19 8.65 3.45 1.88
C THR A 19 9.66 4.58 2.06
N ILE A 20 9.31 5.66 2.78
CA ILE A 20 10.26 6.73 3.13
C ILE A 20 11.44 6.16 3.91
N HIS A 21 11.18 5.35 4.96
CA HIS A 21 12.23 4.72 5.75
C HIS A 21 13.16 3.85 4.89
N THR A 22 12.58 3.02 4.03
CA THR A 22 13.32 2.09 3.18
C THR A 22 14.18 2.84 2.16
N ALA A 23 13.63 3.90 1.52
CA ALA A 23 14.36 4.72 0.56
C ALA A 23 15.54 5.46 1.20
N LEU A 24 15.34 6.06 2.38
CA LEU A 24 16.41 6.73 3.12
C LEU A 24 17.51 5.77 3.54
N LYS A 25 17.16 4.57 4.04
CA LYS A 25 18.13 3.51 4.40
C LYS A 25 18.90 2.99 3.19
N ALA A 26 18.28 2.96 2.02
CA ALA A 26 18.93 2.61 0.75
C ALA A 26 19.83 3.73 0.19
N GLY A 27 19.90 4.89 0.86
CA GLY A 27 20.80 6.00 0.50
C GLY A 27 20.23 7.02 -0.48
N TYR A 28 18.96 6.91 -0.85
CA TYR A 28 18.27 7.90 -1.67
C TYR A 28 17.99 9.19 -0.91
N SER A 29 17.88 10.29 -1.66
CA SER A 29 17.21 11.49 -1.19
C SER A 29 15.72 11.37 -1.45
N VAL A 30 14.89 11.85 -0.52
CA VAL A 30 13.43 11.73 -0.60
C VAL A 30 12.80 13.11 -0.54
N ARG A 31 11.92 13.40 -1.49
CA ARG A 31 10.93 14.48 -1.40
C ARG A 31 9.57 13.86 -1.13
N ALA A 32 9.03 14.04 0.06
CA ALA A 32 7.71 13.52 0.41
C ALA A 32 6.64 14.58 0.09
N ALA A 33 5.68 14.22 -0.77
CA ALA A 33 4.50 15.03 -1.00
C ALA A 33 3.49 14.79 0.13
N VAL A 34 3.14 15.83 0.85
CA VAL A 34 2.23 15.80 2.00
C VAL A 34 1.15 16.87 1.90
N ARG A 35 -0.01 16.66 2.53
CA ARG A 35 -1.15 17.59 2.45
C ARG A 35 -0.94 18.88 3.23
N SER A 36 -0.06 18.90 4.23
CA SER A 36 0.17 20.06 5.09
C SER A 36 1.51 19.97 5.82
N GLN A 37 1.97 21.14 6.34
CA GLN A 37 3.16 21.20 7.19
C GLN A 37 3.02 20.32 8.45
N ALA A 38 1.83 20.24 9.04
CA ALA A 38 1.58 19.38 10.20
C ALA A 38 1.87 17.89 9.87
N LYS A 39 1.53 17.44 8.65
CA LYS A 39 1.84 16.07 8.19
C LYS A 39 3.34 15.88 7.95
N ALA A 40 4.06 16.88 7.44
CA ALA A 40 5.53 16.85 7.34
C ALA A 40 6.17 16.68 8.73
N ASN A 41 5.73 17.49 9.70
CA ASN A 41 6.22 17.42 11.06
C ASN A 41 5.93 16.06 11.72
N ALA A 42 4.77 15.46 11.44
CA ALA A 42 4.43 14.13 11.93
C ALA A 42 5.37 13.05 11.37
N VAL A 43 5.75 13.12 10.09
CA VAL A 43 6.76 12.21 9.50
C VAL A 43 8.11 12.37 10.20
N LEU A 44 8.56 13.61 10.39
CA LEU A 44 9.83 13.91 11.09
C LEU A 44 9.83 13.43 12.56
N ALA A 45 8.64 13.34 13.16
CA ALA A 45 8.48 12.91 14.55
C ALA A 45 8.53 11.38 14.73
N THR A 46 8.42 10.60 13.65
CA THR A 46 8.43 9.13 13.75
C THR A 46 9.77 8.62 14.30
N PRO A 47 9.76 7.58 15.14
CA PRO A 47 10.98 7.01 15.73
C PRO A 47 12.04 6.63 14.69
N THR A 48 11.62 5.97 13.60
CA THR A 48 12.56 5.52 12.56
C THR A 48 13.20 6.70 11.81
N VAL A 49 12.45 7.76 11.46
CA VAL A 49 13.02 8.94 10.79
C VAL A 49 13.99 9.66 11.73
N ARG A 50 13.65 9.80 13.01
CA ARG A 50 14.56 10.37 14.01
C ARG A 50 15.85 9.56 14.15
N ALA A 51 15.76 8.23 14.17
CA ALA A 51 16.93 7.35 14.27
C ALA A 51 17.81 7.41 13.01
N ILE A 52 17.23 7.52 11.82
CA ILE A 52 17.97 7.72 10.56
C ILE A 52 18.67 9.08 10.54
N ASN A 53 18.05 10.10 11.13
CA ASN A 53 18.53 11.51 11.11
C ASN A 53 18.93 11.97 9.70
N PRO A 54 17.98 12.01 8.75
CA PRO A 54 18.28 12.12 7.32
C PRO A 54 18.83 13.50 6.90
N GLY A 55 18.70 14.55 7.72
CA GLY A 55 19.08 15.91 7.36
C GLY A 55 18.43 16.34 6.04
N ASP A 56 19.22 16.92 5.14
CA ASP A 56 18.76 17.43 3.85
C ASP A 56 18.32 16.33 2.87
N LYS A 57 18.53 15.05 3.21
CA LYS A 57 18.05 13.93 2.39
C LYS A 57 16.55 13.69 2.48
N LEU A 58 15.85 14.30 3.44
CA LEU A 58 14.39 14.25 3.52
C LEU A 58 13.82 15.66 3.43
N THR A 59 13.18 15.96 2.33
CA THR A 59 12.49 17.22 2.08
C THR A 59 11.00 17.02 1.87
N PHE A 60 10.22 18.09 1.99
CA PHE A 60 8.76 18.02 1.82
C PHE A 60 8.29 19.01 0.77
N VAL A 61 7.23 18.64 0.07
CA VAL A 61 6.44 19.53 -0.78
C VAL A 61 4.98 19.42 -0.37
N ILE A 62 4.34 20.57 -0.25
CA ILE A 62 2.92 20.61 0.16
C ILE A 62 2.05 20.47 -1.09
N VAL A 63 1.26 19.40 -1.12
CA VAL A 63 0.25 19.11 -2.14
C VAL A 63 -1.07 18.91 -1.39
N PRO A 64 -1.84 19.98 -1.16
CA PRO A 64 -3.05 19.92 -0.32
C PRO A 64 -4.14 19.06 -0.92
N ASP A 65 -4.29 19.12 -2.25
CA ASP A 65 -5.26 18.35 -3.03
C ASP A 65 -4.59 17.71 -4.24
N ILE A 66 -4.60 16.39 -4.27
CA ILE A 66 -4.03 15.59 -5.37
C ILE A 66 -4.90 15.64 -6.63
N LEU A 67 -6.14 16.11 -6.52
CA LEU A 67 -7.09 16.25 -7.62
C LEU A 67 -7.06 17.65 -8.24
N ALA A 68 -6.33 18.60 -7.66
CA ALA A 68 -6.16 19.92 -8.25
C ALA A 68 -5.40 19.82 -9.58
N ASP A 69 -5.69 20.74 -10.49
CA ASP A 69 -4.96 20.83 -11.76
C ASP A 69 -3.48 21.21 -11.48
N ASN A 70 -2.57 20.52 -12.17
CA ASN A 70 -1.11 20.70 -12.00
C ASN A 70 -0.59 20.46 -10.56
N ALA A 71 -1.32 19.66 -9.76
CA ALA A 71 -1.00 19.41 -8.34
C ALA A 71 0.46 18.98 -8.09
N TYR A 72 1.08 18.32 -9.04
CA TYR A 72 2.41 17.75 -8.90
C TYR A 72 3.51 18.49 -9.69
N ASP A 73 3.18 19.53 -10.47
CA ASP A 73 4.16 20.20 -11.35
C ASP A 73 5.40 20.72 -10.60
N GLU A 74 5.22 21.25 -9.38
CA GLU A 74 6.36 21.65 -8.53
C GLU A 74 7.04 20.45 -7.85
N ALA A 75 6.25 19.43 -7.49
CA ALA A 75 6.76 18.28 -6.76
C ALA A 75 7.74 17.45 -7.57
N VAL A 76 7.52 17.32 -8.89
CA VAL A 76 8.34 16.50 -9.80
C VAL A 76 9.64 17.16 -10.25
N LYS A 77 9.84 18.46 -9.99
CA LYS A 77 11.06 19.18 -10.45
C LYS A 77 12.33 18.57 -9.87
N GLY A 78 13.24 18.16 -10.76
CA GLY A 78 14.55 17.63 -10.41
C GLY A 78 14.56 16.24 -9.77
N VAL A 79 13.43 15.51 -9.80
CA VAL A 79 13.38 14.12 -9.31
C VAL A 79 13.83 13.13 -10.38
N ASN A 80 14.45 12.04 -9.94
CA ASN A 80 14.87 10.95 -10.81
C ASN A 80 13.84 9.83 -10.87
N TYR A 81 13.09 9.63 -9.78
CA TYR A 81 12.11 8.57 -9.63
C TYR A 81 10.86 9.07 -8.93
N ILE A 82 9.73 8.43 -9.22
CA ILE A 82 8.46 8.68 -8.53
C ILE A 82 7.96 7.37 -7.94
N ILE A 83 7.57 7.39 -6.66
CA ILE A 83 6.80 6.33 -6.02
C ILE A 83 5.44 6.92 -5.64
N HIS A 84 4.41 6.55 -6.40
CA HIS A 84 3.07 7.08 -6.26
C HIS A 84 2.19 6.13 -5.46
N ILE A 85 2.00 6.46 -4.17
CA ILE A 85 1.20 5.67 -3.22
C ILE A 85 -0.12 6.40 -2.90
N ALA A 86 -0.14 7.73 -3.07
CA ALA A 86 -1.34 8.51 -2.81
C ALA A 86 -2.50 8.07 -3.71
N SER A 87 -3.62 7.75 -3.09
CA SER A 87 -4.88 7.49 -3.77
C SER A 87 -5.99 8.23 -3.04
N PRO A 88 -7.00 8.75 -3.74
CA PRO A 88 -8.19 9.23 -3.09
C PRO A 88 -8.92 8.02 -2.48
N VAL A 89 -8.86 7.89 -1.15
CA VAL A 89 -9.64 6.90 -0.43
C VAL A 89 -10.95 7.54 -0.04
N VAL A 90 -12.02 7.05 -0.58
CA VAL A 90 -13.36 7.51 -0.22
C VAL A 90 -13.70 6.95 1.15
N LYS A 91 -13.95 7.85 2.09
CA LYS A 91 -14.46 7.49 3.41
C LYS A 91 -15.99 7.60 3.34
N GLY A 92 -16.66 6.49 3.43
CA GLY A 92 -18.12 6.47 3.53
C GLY A 92 -18.69 5.12 3.10
N GLU A 93 -19.66 4.65 3.87
CA GLU A 93 -20.50 3.53 3.50
C GLU A 93 -21.59 4.01 2.54
N GLY A 94 -21.90 3.21 1.51
CA GLY A 94 -23.17 3.33 0.83
C GLY A 94 -23.24 4.33 -0.33
N PHE A 95 -22.24 4.34 -1.24
CA PHE A 95 -22.45 5.00 -2.53
C PHE A 95 -23.52 4.26 -3.32
N THR A 96 -24.42 5.02 -3.91
CA THR A 96 -25.33 4.50 -4.90
C THR A 96 -24.59 4.31 -6.25
N PRO A 97 -25.02 3.40 -7.12
CA PRO A 97 -24.33 3.14 -8.39
C PRO A 97 -24.09 4.38 -9.26
N ASP A 98 -24.96 5.36 -9.19
CA ASP A 98 -24.84 6.65 -9.90
C ASP A 98 -23.73 7.55 -9.32
N GLN A 99 -23.31 7.33 -8.08
CA GLN A 99 -22.22 8.07 -7.44
C GLN A 99 -20.84 7.45 -7.68
N TYR A 100 -20.74 6.19 -8.12
CA TYR A 100 -19.46 5.52 -8.32
C TYR A 100 -18.55 6.26 -9.28
N GLU A 101 -19.10 6.80 -10.38
CA GLU A 101 -18.29 7.53 -11.36
C GLU A 101 -17.69 8.81 -10.75
N SER A 102 -18.49 9.64 -10.08
CA SER A 102 -18.05 10.93 -9.55
C SER A 102 -17.21 10.82 -8.29
N GLU A 103 -17.51 9.87 -7.42
CA GLU A 103 -16.92 9.80 -6.08
C GLU A 103 -15.72 8.82 -5.98
N LEU A 104 -15.65 7.83 -6.89
CA LEU A 104 -14.61 6.80 -6.87
C LEU A 104 -13.75 6.81 -8.14
N ILE A 105 -14.39 6.63 -9.32
CA ILE A 105 -13.66 6.32 -10.55
C ILE A 105 -12.95 7.57 -11.08
N ALA A 106 -13.66 8.68 -11.26
CA ALA A 106 -13.09 9.92 -11.77
C ALA A 106 -11.96 10.48 -10.86
N PRO A 107 -12.11 10.52 -9.52
CA PRO A 107 -11.03 10.88 -8.63
C PRO A 107 -9.82 9.95 -8.72
N ALA A 108 -10.00 8.64 -8.80
CA ALA A 108 -8.90 7.68 -8.93
C ALA A 108 -8.14 7.87 -10.25
N ILE A 109 -8.85 8.04 -11.36
CA ILE A 109 -8.26 8.34 -12.67
C ILE A 109 -7.51 9.68 -12.60
N LYS A 110 -8.14 10.74 -12.09
CA LYS A 110 -7.53 12.07 -12.02
C LYS A 110 -6.29 12.09 -11.12
N GLY A 111 -6.33 11.42 -9.97
CA GLY A 111 -5.18 11.30 -9.06
C GLY A 111 -3.97 10.65 -9.73
N THR A 112 -4.19 9.56 -10.47
CA THR A 112 -3.11 8.85 -11.17
C THR A 112 -2.64 9.61 -12.41
N THR A 113 -3.55 10.14 -13.22
CA THR A 113 -3.17 10.87 -14.45
C THR A 113 -2.49 12.20 -14.17
N SER A 114 -2.77 12.84 -13.04
CA SER A 114 -2.12 14.09 -12.61
C SER A 114 -0.61 13.93 -12.44
N ILE A 115 -0.16 12.88 -11.73
CA ILE A 115 1.28 12.64 -11.52
C ILE A 115 1.96 12.21 -12.83
N LEU A 116 1.31 11.40 -13.66
CA LEU A 116 1.84 10.99 -14.97
C LEU A 116 1.99 12.19 -15.91
N SER A 117 1.02 13.10 -15.93
CA SER A 117 1.05 14.32 -16.73
C SER A 117 2.17 15.26 -16.29
N ALA A 118 2.39 15.42 -14.97
CA ALA A 118 3.50 16.20 -14.44
C ALA A 118 4.85 15.57 -14.79
N ALA A 119 4.96 14.25 -14.69
CA ALA A 119 6.16 13.50 -15.07
C ALA A 119 6.47 13.62 -16.57
N TYR A 120 5.45 13.59 -17.42
CA TYR A 120 5.62 13.71 -18.86
C TYR A 120 6.24 15.05 -19.29
N LYS A 121 5.91 16.13 -18.58
CA LYS A 121 6.46 17.47 -18.81
C LYS A 121 7.86 17.68 -18.24
N THR A 122 8.34 16.72 -17.41
CA THR A 122 9.57 16.90 -16.62
C THR A 122 10.68 15.99 -17.12
N PRO A 123 11.79 16.53 -17.66
CA PRO A 123 12.91 15.72 -18.12
C PRO A 123 13.67 15.10 -16.94
N GLY A 124 14.34 13.97 -17.20
CA GLY A 124 15.24 13.32 -16.25
C GLY A 124 14.59 12.32 -15.31
N ILE A 125 13.26 12.14 -15.36
CA ILE A 125 12.57 11.05 -14.68
C ILE A 125 12.91 9.74 -15.41
N LYS A 126 13.28 8.70 -14.64
CA LYS A 126 13.74 7.40 -15.17
C LYS A 126 12.69 6.30 -15.03
N ARG A 127 11.93 6.33 -13.93
CA ARG A 127 10.93 5.32 -13.62
C ARG A 127 9.88 5.83 -12.64
N ILE A 128 8.65 5.33 -12.79
CA ILE A 128 7.52 5.60 -11.90
C ILE A 128 7.02 4.26 -11.34
N ILE A 129 6.94 4.16 -10.02
CA ILE A 129 6.32 3.03 -9.33
C ILE A 129 4.94 3.47 -8.85
N ILE A 130 3.91 2.71 -9.19
CA ILE A 130 2.52 3.01 -8.78
C ILE A 130 2.04 1.90 -7.86
N THR A 131 1.50 2.28 -6.71
CA THR A 131 0.76 1.35 -5.86
C THR A 131 -0.62 1.14 -6.46
N SER A 132 -0.84 -0.05 -6.98
CA SER A 132 -2.12 -0.57 -7.45
C SER A 132 -2.76 -1.41 -6.35
N SER A 133 -3.47 -2.48 -6.70
CA SER A 133 -4.10 -3.41 -5.77
C SER A 133 -4.30 -4.77 -6.42
N GLU A 134 -4.38 -5.85 -5.64
CA GLU A 134 -4.78 -7.17 -6.12
C GLU A 134 -6.17 -7.18 -6.78
N VAL A 135 -7.06 -6.28 -6.37
CA VAL A 135 -8.39 -6.14 -7.00
C VAL A 135 -8.33 -5.59 -8.43
N ALA A 136 -7.17 -5.17 -8.91
CA ALA A 136 -6.97 -4.85 -10.31
C ALA A 136 -6.92 -6.08 -11.22
N ILE A 137 -6.69 -7.26 -10.63
CA ILE A 137 -6.59 -8.55 -11.36
C ILE A 137 -7.59 -9.59 -10.87
N ILE A 138 -8.26 -9.37 -9.73
CA ILE A 138 -9.30 -10.27 -9.21
C ILE A 138 -10.66 -9.63 -9.51
N PRO A 139 -11.52 -10.27 -10.32
CA PRO A 139 -12.85 -9.76 -10.58
C PRO A 139 -13.62 -9.51 -9.28
N TRP A 140 -14.30 -8.35 -9.19
CA TRP A 140 -14.97 -7.94 -7.95
C TRP A 140 -15.97 -8.97 -7.41
N GLU A 141 -16.71 -9.59 -8.32
CA GLU A 141 -17.68 -10.63 -7.95
C GLU A 141 -16.99 -11.85 -7.32
N GLU A 142 -15.80 -12.22 -7.81
CA GLU A 142 -14.99 -13.30 -7.26
C GLU A 142 -14.30 -12.87 -5.96
N PHE A 143 -13.95 -11.58 -5.85
CA PHE A 143 -13.33 -11.04 -4.65
C PHE A 143 -14.29 -11.01 -3.46
N ILE A 144 -15.59 -10.71 -3.66
CA ILE A 144 -16.57 -10.56 -2.57
C ILE A 144 -17.49 -11.76 -2.35
N ALA A 145 -17.90 -12.49 -3.42
CA ALA A 145 -19.09 -13.33 -3.33
C ALA A 145 -18.85 -14.83 -3.15
N LYS A 146 -17.76 -15.42 -3.68
CA LYS A 146 -17.61 -16.88 -3.71
C LYS A 146 -16.16 -17.33 -3.55
N GLU A 147 -15.98 -18.52 -2.98
CA GLU A 147 -14.74 -19.25 -3.16
C GLU A 147 -14.63 -19.69 -4.62
N VAL A 148 -13.49 -19.38 -5.24
CA VAL A 148 -13.20 -19.79 -6.62
C VAL A 148 -11.93 -20.60 -6.68
N ASP A 149 -11.91 -21.55 -7.63
CA ASP A 149 -10.73 -22.39 -7.84
C ASP A 149 -9.66 -21.74 -8.72
N THR A 150 -9.97 -20.61 -9.34
CA THR A 150 -9.01 -19.83 -10.12
C THR A 150 -7.83 -19.40 -9.26
N VAL A 151 -6.61 -19.58 -9.78
CA VAL A 151 -5.40 -19.01 -9.20
C VAL A 151 -5.09 -17.72 -9.94
N PHE A 152 -5.08 -16.61 -9.21
CA PHE A 152 -4.75 -15.29 -9.76
C PHE A 152 -3.25 -15.02 -9.59
N ASP A 153 -2.60 -14.57 -10.63
CA ASP A 153 -1.22 -14.12 -10.61
C ASP A 153 -1.08 -12.74 -11.31
N ASP A 154 0.11 -12.19 -11.34
CA ASP A 154 0.38 -10.86 -11.90
C ASP A 154 0.31 -10.80 -13.44
N THR A 155 -0.01 -11.91 -14.10
CA THR A 155 -0.27 -11.99 -15.55
C THR A 155 -1.77 -12.08 -15.87
N TYR A 156 -2.62 -12.24 -14.86
CA TYR A 156 -4.05 -12.35 -15.05
C TYR A 156 -4.65 -11.00 -15.50
N GLU A 157 -5.39 -11.02 -16.59
CA GLU A 157 -6.11 -9.86 -17.11
C GLU A 157 -7.61 -10.03 -16.89
N ILE A 158 -8.23 -9.08 -16.20
CA ILE A 158 -9.69 -9.03 -16.11
C ILE A 158 -10.24 -8.67 -17.50
N PRO A 159 -11.05 -9.54 -18.10
CA PRO A 159 -11.76 -9.16 -19.33
C PRO A 159 -12.64 -7.95 -19.02
N PHE A 160 -12.38 -6.82 -19.65
CA PHE A 160 -13.31 -5.69 -19.57
C PHE A 160 -14.68 -6.17 -20.07
N PRO A 161 -15.75 -6.00 -19.28
CA PRO A 161 -17.09 -6.33 -19.75
C PRO A 161 -17.34 -5.55 -21.03
N ALA A 162 -17.92 -6.22 -22.02
CA ALA A 162 -18.40 -5.59 -23.23
C ALA A 162 -19.64 -4.74 -22.86
N VAL A 163 -19.44 -3.66 -22.12
CA VAL A 163 -20.49 -2.69 -21.85
C VAL A 163 -20.54 -1.76 -23.06
N PRO A 164 -21.70 -1.47 -23.62
CA PRO A 164 -21.89 -0.39 -24.58
C PRO A 164 -21.91 0.95 -23.81
N THR A 165 -20.86 1.24 -23.07
CA THR A 165 -20.54 2.59 -22.61
C THR A 165 -19.63 3.20 -23.66
N PRO A 166 -19.74 4.50 -23.95
CA PRO A 166 -18.69 5.18 -24.69
C PRO A 166 -17.43 4.93 -23.91
N THR A 167 -16.65 3.94 -24.34
CA THR A 167 -15.29 3.71 -23.88
C THR A 167 -14.64 5.07 -23.84
N PRO A 168 -14.13 5.55 -22.67
CA PRO A 168 -13.09 6.53 -22.75
C PRO A 168 -12.06 5.84 -23.65
N SER A 169 -11.97 6.26 -24.90
CA SER A 169 -10.93 5.80 -25.81
C SER A 169 -9.67 5.79 -24.96
N LYS A 170 -8.98 4.64 -24.86
CA LYS A 170 -7.58 4.64 -24.36
C LYS A 170 -7.03 5.94 -24.87
N PRO A 171 -6.53 6.88 -24.04
CA PRO A 171 -5.99 8.09 -24.57
C PRO A 171 -4.90 7.63 -25.54
N THR A 172 -5.26 7.62 -26.82
CA THR A 172 -4.28 7.38 -27.87
C THR A 172 -3.43 8.62 -27.78
N PRO A 173 -2.16 8.52 -27.37
CA PRO A 173 -1.30 9.69 -27.39
C PRO A 173 -1.44 10.31 -28.77
N PRO A 174 -1.60 11.64 -28.88
CA PRO A 174 -1.66 12.29 -30.17
C PRO A 174 -0.49 11.78 -31.01
N ALA A 175 -0.75 11.50 -32.28
CA ALA A 175 0.20 10.82 -33.19
C ALA A 175 1.60 11.47 -33.28
N ASN A 176 1.81 12.62 -32.65
CA ASN A 176 3.05 13.40 -32.57
C ASN A 176 3.64 13.50 -31.14
N GLU A 177 3.10 12.82 -30.11
CA GLU A 177 3.70 12.86 -28.80
C GLU A 177 4.92 11.93 -28.70
N LYS A 178 6.03 12.50 -28.26
CA LYS A 178 7.27 11.77 -28.03
C LYS A 178 7.03 10.75 -26.91
N LYS A 179 7.35 9.49 -27.17
CA LYS A 179 7.27 8.43 -26.14
C LYS A 179 8.06 8.87 -24.90
N PRO A 180 7.49 8.76 -23.67
CA PRO A 180 8.22 9.12 -22.47
C PRO A 180 9.49 8.29 -22.31
N GLU A 181 10.53 8.90 -21.73
CA GLU A 181 11.83 8.24 -21.47
C GLU A 181 11.80 7.35 -20.21
N TRP A 182 10.72 7.42 -19.44
CA TRP A 182 10.51 6.61 -18.23
C TRP A 182 9.58 5.42 -18.49
N ASP A 183 9.74 4.41 -17.68
CA ASP A 183 8.84 3.24 -17.60
C ASP A 183 8.01 3.26 -16.32
N VAL A 184 7.00 2.39 -16.25
CA VAL A 184 6.11 2.24 -15.11
C VAL A 184 6.18 0.82 -14.57
N ILE A 185 6.21 0.69 -13.25
CA ILE A 185 6.01 -0.59 -12.56
C ILE A 185 4.84 -0.44 -11.59
N ASN A 186 3.88 -1.37 -11.66
CA ASN A 186 2.78 -1.44 -10.72
C ASN A 186 3.10 -2.46 -9.62
N ILE A 187 2.93 -2.07 -8.37
CA ILE A 187 2.94 -3.00 -7.23
C ILE A 187 1.50 -3.17 -6.78
N MET A 188 1.02 -4.41 -6.76
CA MET A 188 -0.36 -4.77 -6.45
C MET A 188 -0.43 -5.46 -5.08
N PRO A 189 -0.53 -4.71 -3.97
CA PRO A 189 -0.68 -5.29 -2.65
C PRO A 189 -2.07 -5.85 -2.42
N SER A 190 -2.14 -6.83 -1.52
CA SER A 190 -3.35 -7.32 -0.87
C SER A 190 -3.67 -6.54 0.41
N PHE A 191 -4.43 -7.13 1.34
CA PHE A 191 -4.69 -6.54 2.65
C PHE A 191 -3.38 -6.28 3.39
N VAL A 192 -3.09 -5.00 3.62
CA VAL A 192 -1.83 -4.58 4.26
C VAL A 192 -1.99 -4.64 5.78
N VAL A 193 -1.25 -5.54 6.42
CA VAL A 193 -1.29 -5.76 7.87
C VAL A 193 0.10 -5.62 8.47
N GLY A 194 0.25 -4.67 9.40
CA GLY A 194 1.52 -4.42 10.07
C GLY A 194 1.52 -3.11 10.83
N ASP A 195 2.63 -2.83 11.50
CA ASP A 195 2.82 -1.63 12.30
C ASP A 195 2.90 -0.35 11.47
N ASN A 196 2.39 0.75 12.04
CA ASN A 196 2.37 2.07 11.41
C ASN A 196 2.80 3.15 12.41
N GLU A 197 4.02 3.64 12.30
CA GLU A 197 4.57 4.68 13.19
C GLU A 197 3.84 6.03 13.14
N MET A 198 2.96 6.24 12.14
CA MET A 198 2.11 7.43 12.06
C MET A 198 0.90 7.36 13.02
N ILE A 199 0.62 6.18 13.59
CA ILE A 199 -0.44 5.99 14.59
C ILE A 199 0.19 6.11 15.97
N THR A 200 -0.30 7.07 16.76
CA THR A 200 0.12 7.34 18.14
C THR A 200 -1.01 7.12 19.16
N ASP A 201 -2.25 6.96 18.70
CA ASP A 201 -3.40 6.59 19.53
C ASP A 201 -3.71 5.11 19.33
N PRO A 202 -3.64 4.27 20.39
CA PRO A 202 -3.92 2.85 20.29
C PRO A 202 -5.34 2.53 19.77
N LYS A 203 -6.31 3.45 19.92
CA LYS A 203 -7.67 3.27 19.41
C LYS A 203 -7.76 3.24 17.88
N LEU A 204 -6.76 3.82 17.19
CA LEU A 204 -6.74 3.91 15.73
C LEU A 204 -5.97 2.75 15.08
N ILE A 205 -5.39 1.85 15.87
CA ILE A 205 -4.52 0.80 15.32
C ILE A 205 -5.31 -0.26 14.52
N SER A 206 -6.56 -0.47 14.88
CA SER A 206 -7.47 -1.41 14.20
C SER A 206 -8.24 -0.77 13.05
N ASP A 207 -7.84 0.41 12.61
CA ASP A 207 -8.46 1.04 11.45
C ASP A 207 -8.02 0.37 10.13
N ASN A 208 -8.86 0.50 9.12
CA ASN A 208 -8.61 0.03 7.75
C ASN A 208 -8.34 -1.50 7.67
N THR A 209 -7.46 -1.91 6.78
CA THR A 209 -7.17 -3.34 6.50
C THR A 209 -6.55 -4.08 7.67
N VAL A 210 -5.97 -3.39 8.64
CA VAL A 210 -5.43 -4.00 9.87
C VAL A 210 -6.54 -4.64 10.71
N SER A 211 -7.77 -4.11 10.65
CA SER A 211 -8.91 -4.70 11.36
C SER A 211 -9.19 -6.15 10.98
N ALA A 212 -8.90 -6.57 9.76
CA ALA A 212 -9.08 -7.95 9.32
C ALA A 212 -8.34 -8.96 10.22
N ALA A 213 -7.16 -8.57 10.71
CA ALA A 213 -6.37 -9.39 11.63
C ALA A 213 -6.61 -9.02 13.10
N PHE A 214 -6.71 -7.73 13.43
CA PHE A 214 -6.52 -7.24 14.78
C PHE A 214 -7.83 -7.00 15.54
N ALA A 215 -8.97 -6.82 14.86
CA ALA A 215 -10.25 -6.62 15.54
C ALA A 215 -10.61 -7.81 16.45
N GLN A 216 -10.38 -9.05 15.99
CA GLN A 216 -10.61 -10.25 16.80
C GLN A 216 -9.68 -10.35 18.02
N VAL A 217 -8.47 -9.82 17.92
CA VAL A 217 -7.52 -9.76 19.05
C VAL A 217 -8.02 -8.78 20.11
N LEU A 218 -8.74 -7.75 19.72
CA LEU A 218 -9.40 -6.79 20.60
C LEU A 218 -10.80 -7.25 21.07
N GLY A 219 -11.23 -8.45 20.73
CA GLY A 219 -12.49 -9.05 21.18
C GLY A 219 -13.72 -8.74 20.31
N GLY A 220 -13.52 -8.16 19.12
CA GLY A 220 -14.57 -7.87 18.14
C GLY A 220 -14.47 -8.70 16.87
N ASP A 221 -15.08 -8.21 15.82
CA ASP A 221 -14.88 -8.65 14.45
C ASP A 221 -14.46 -7.46 13.56
N SER A 222 -14.01 -7.75 12.36
CA SER A 222 -13.51 -6.71 11.46
C SER A 222 -14.59 -5.83 10.82
N GLY A 223 -15.85 -6.27 10.87
CA GLY A 223 -16.95 -5.64 10.14
C GLY A 223 -16.96 -5.92 8.63
N TRP A 224 -15.96 -6.65 8.10
CA TRP A 224 -15.84 -6.96 6.68
C TRP A 224 -16.62 -8.20 6.23
N GLY A 225 -17.18 -8.98 7.18
CA GLY A 225 -17.72 -10.31 6.91
C GLY A 225 -16.60 -11.32 6.60
N ALA A 226 -16.78 -12.16 5.59
CA ALA A 226 -15.75 -13.10 5.15
C ALA A 226 -14.68 -12.37 4.33
N VAL A 227 -13.46 -12.29 4.85
CA VAL A 227 -12.33 -11.55 4.25
C VAL A 227 -11.51 -12.47 3.34
N PRO A 228 -11.14 -12.03 2.11
CA PRO A 228 -10.25 -12.78 1.23
C PRO A 228 -8.97 -13.22 1.94
N SER A 229 -8.48 -14.42 1.64
CA SER A 229 -7.31 -15.03 2.30
C SER A 229 -5.98 -14.46 1.82
N THR A 230 -5.88 -13.13 1.71
CA THR A 230 -4.72 -12.45 1.14
C THR A 230 -4.23 -11.34 2.06
N SER A 231 -2.95 -11.38 2.42
CA SER A 231 -2.34 -10.33 3.24
C SER A 231 -0.88 -10.08 2.87
N ILE A 232 -0.36 -8.92 3.26
CA ILE A 232 1.04 -8.57 3.05
C ILE A 232 1.53 -7.60 4.14
N HIS A 233 2.80 -7.73 4.52
CA HIS A 233 3.41 -6.82 5.48
C HIS A 233 3.80 -5.48 4.80
N PRO A 234 3.57 -4.31 5.42
CA PRO A 234 3.90 -3.00 4.83
C PRO A 234 5.39 -2.82 4.55
N ALA A 235 6.28 -3.48 5.31
CA ALA A 235 7.71 -3.41 5.04
C ALA A 235 8.11 -4.14 3.74
N ASP A 236 7.41 -5.23 3.38
CA ASP A 236 7.66 -5.94 2.13
C ASP A 236 7.22 -5.10 0.93
N ILE A 237 6.07 -4.43 1.04
CA ILE A 237 5.60 -3.50 0.01
C ILE A 237 6.59 -2.34 -0.14
N ALA A 238 7.03 -1.73 0.96
CA ALA A 238 8.02 -0.66 0.94
C ALA A 238 9.34 -1.10 0.28
N ARG A 239 9.78 -2.33 0.56
CA ARG A 239 10.95 -2.94 -0.06
C ARG A 239 10.74 -3.11 -1.56
N LEU A 240 9.62 -3.66 -2.00
CA LEU A 240 9.28 -3.81 -3.41
C LEU A 240 9.31 -2.47 -4.14
N HIS A 241 8.71 -1.41 -3.57
CA HIS A 241 8.68 -0.08 -4.17
C HIS A 241 10.10 0.47 -4.41
N VAL A 242 10.98 0.31 -3.42
CA VAL A 242 12.35 0.85 -3.52
C VAL A 242 13.24 -0.02 -4.40
N GLU A 243 13.16 -1.35 -4.29
CA GLU A 243 13.95 -2.26 -5.12
C GLU A 243 13.49 -2.25 -6.59
N ALA A 244 12.21 -1.95 -6.88
CA ALA A 244 11.70 -1.77 -8.24
C ALA A 244 12.35 -0.60 -8.98
N LEU A 245 12.95 0.36 -8.28
CA LEU A 245 13.71 1.44 -8.89
C LEU A 245 15.02 0.96 -9.53
N HIS A 246 15.49 -0.23 -9.15
CA HIS A 246 16.77 -0.72 -9.64
C HIS A 246 16.69 -1.12 -11.12
N PRO A 247 17.67 -0.74 -11.99
CA PRO A 247 17.65 -1.01 -13.42
C PRO A 247 17.60 -2.50 -13.80
N LYS A 248 17.98 -3.42 -12.89
CA LYS A 248 17.86 -4.87 -13.09
C LYS A 248 16.40 -5.35 -13.18
N ILE A 249 15.47 -4.58 -12.60
CA ILE A 249 14.04 -4.90 -12.69
C ILE A 249 13.55 -4.28 -14.01
N GLU A 250 13.04 -5.12 -14.88
CA GLU A 250 12.48 -4.69 -16.15
C GLU A 250 11.24 -3.83 -15.93
N GLY A 251 11.12 -2.72 -16.67
CA GLY A 251 10.00 -1.78 -16.56
C GLY A 251 8.73 -2.27 -17.29
N ASN A 252 7.66 -1.50 -17.15
CA ASN A 252 6.36 -1.76 -17.77
C ASN A 252 5.76 -3.12 -17.38
N GLN A 253 5.90 -3.47 -16.10
CA GLN A 253 5.40 -4.70 -15.51
C GLN A 253 4.54 -4.43 -14.27
N SER A 254 3.76 -5.43 -13.90
CA SER A 254 3.02 -5.47 -12.64
C SER A 254 3.56 -6.58 -11.76
N PHE A 255 3.58 -6.37 -10.45
CA PHE A 255 4.04 -7.34 -9.47
C PHE A 255 3.02 -7.48 -8.35
N LEU A 256 2.55 -8.70 -8.15
CA LEU A 256 1.59 -9.01 -7.09
C LEU A 256 2.32 -9.20 -5.76
N ALA A 257 1.81 -8.58 -4.70
CA ALA A 257 2.40 -8.60 -3.37
C ALA A 257 1.42 -9.23 -2.37
N VAL A 258 1.51 -10.54 -2.24
CA VAL A 258 0.67 -11.38 -1.35
C VAL A 258 1.56 -12.41 -0.67
N SER A 259 1.50 -12.46 0.67
CA SER A 259 2.22 -13.46 1.47
C SER A 259 1.44 -14.79 1.54
N GLU A 260 2.06 -15.82 2.14
CA GLU A 260 1.51 -17.17 2.35
C GLU A 260 1.24 -17.97 1.06
N GLY A 261 1.54 -17.42 -0.13
CA GLY A 261 1.37 -18.11 -1.40
C GLY A 261 -0.08 -18.61 -1.60
N GLN A 262 -0.24 -19.75 -2.27
CA GLN A 262 -1.56 -20.34 -2.55
C GLN A 262 -2.27 -20.92 -1.31
N ARG A 263 -1.57 -21.10 -0.17
CA ARG A 263 -2.21 -21.43 1.11
C ARG A 263 -3.14 -20.30 1.54
N GLY A 264 -2.69 -19.09 1.34
CA GLY A 264 -3.36 -17.87 1.75
C GLY A 264 -3.34 -17.63 3.26
N THR A 265 -3.71 -16.43 3.63
CA THR A 265 -3.88 -15.99 5.02
C THR A 265 -5.14 -16.62 5.61
N ARG A 266 -5.03 -17.15 6.82
CA ARG A 266 -6.17 -17.56 7.63
C ARG A 266 -6.34 -16.56 8.76
N TRP A 267 -7.32 -15.70 8.64
CA TRP A 267 -7.49 -14.57 9.55
C TRP A 267 -7.70 -15.01 10.99
N GLU A 268 -8.45 -16.12 11.20
CA GLU A 268 -8.71 -16.73 12.50
C GLU A 268 -7.44 -17.19 13.24
N GLU A 269 -6.34 -17.47 12.52
CA GLU A 269 -5.07 -17.87 13.13
C GLU A 269 -4.44 -16.75 13.98
N ALA A 270 -4.88 -15.49 13.86
CA ALA A 270 -4.38 -14.40 14.71
C ALA A 270 -4.56 -14.69 16.20
N ILE A 271 -5.67 -15.33 16.59
CA ILE A 271 -5.97 -15.72 17.99
C ILE A 271 -4.87 -16.66 18.52
N GLU A 272 -4.52 -17.70 17.76
CA GLU A 272 -3.48 -18.66 18.16
C GLU A 272 -2.09 -18.03 18.16
N ILE A 273 -1.79 -17.19 17.17
CA ILE A 273 -0.54 -16.44 17.09
C ILE A 273 -0.36 -15.57 18.33
N VAL A 274 -1.40 -14.87 18.75
CA VAL A 274 -1.37 -13.97 19.92
C VAL A 274 -1.25 -14.77 21.21
N ASN A 275 -1.99 -15.87 21.37
CA ASN A 275 -1.87 -16.75 22.54
C ASN A 275 -0.44 -17.30 22.70
N ARG A 276 0.21 -17.68 21.61
CA ARG A 276 1.56 -18.25 21.63
C ARG A 276 2.64 -17.20 21.91
N ASN A 277 2.52 -16.01 21.29
CA ASN A 277 3.57 -15.00 21.31
C ASN A 277 3.42 -13.95 22.41
N PHE A 278 2.18 -13.73 22.93
CA PHE A 278 1.86 -12.68 23.91
C PHE A 278 0.98 -13.20 25.07
N PRO A 279 1.28 -14.36 25.65
CA PRO A 279 0.41 -15.02 26.65
C PRO A 279 0.16 -14.14 27.88
N GLU A 280 1.14 -13.35 28.31
CA GLU A 280 0.98 -12.49 29.49
C GLU A 280 0.01 -11.32 29.24
N ALA A 281 0.01 -10.75 28.02
CA ALA A 281 -0.94 -9.69 27.67
C ALA A 281 -2.37 -10.23 27.57
N VAL A 282 -2.53 -11.47 27.09
CA VAL A 282 -3.84 -12.16 27.07
C VAL A 282 -4.29 -12.45 28.50
N LYS A 283 -3.43 -13.03 29.34
CA LYS A 283 -3.74 -13.35 30.74
C LYS A 283 -4.11 -12.13 31.56
N LYS A 284 -3.49 -10.99 31.32
CA LYS A 284 -3.83 -9.70 31.95
C LYS A 284 -5.13 -9.08 31.42
N GLY A 285 -5.70 -9.60 30.33
CA GLY A 285 -6.86 -9.03 29.66
C GLY A 285 -6.56 -7.75 28.84
N VAL A 286 -5.28 -7.39 28.66
CA VAL A 286 -4.88 -6.27 27.77
C VAL A 286 -5.24 -6.59 26.32
N LEU A 287 -5.09 -7.86 25.93
CA LEU A 287 -5.57 -8.42 24.68
C LEU A 287 -6.69 -9.42 25.01
N PRO A 288 -7.96 -9.06 24.83
CA PRO A 288 -9.09 -9.98 25.07
C PRO A 288 -8.98 -11.26 24.25
N ASN A 289 -8.53 -11.16 23.02
CA ASN A 289 -8.20 -12.26 22.11
C ASN A 289 -9.30 -13.33 21.99
N ASN A 290 -10.53 -12.89 21.96
CA ASN A 290 -11.73 -13.73 21.94
C ASN A 290 -12.79 -13.30 20.91
N GLY A 291 -12.39 -12.46 19.96
CA GLY A 291 -13.23 -12.06 18.84
C GLY A 291 -13.23 -13.10 17.72
N THR A 292 -13.78 -12.72 16.58
CA THR A 292 -13.96 -13.61 15.44
C THR A 292 -13.46 -13.00 14.14
N ALA A 293 -13.00 -13.85 13.24
CA ALA A 293 -12.77 -13.53 11.85
C ALA A 293 -13.20 -14.71 10.98
N THR A 294 -13.62 -14.44 9.77
CA THR A 294 -13.99 -15.48 8.79
C THR A 294 -13.15 -15.31 7.54
N THR A 295 -12.40 -16.34 7.19
CA THR A 295 -11.58 -16.36 5.98
C THR A 295 -12.40 -16.85 4.80
N LYS A 296 -12.40 -16.07 3.72
CA LYS A 296 -12.84 -16.51 2.39
C LYS A 296 -11.62 -16.92 1.58
N ARG A 297 -11.59 -18.18 1.13
CA ARG A 297 -10.46 -18.68 0.35
C ARG A 297 -10.36 -17.96 -0.99
N THR A 298 -9.19 -17.36 -1.24
CA THR A 298 -8.81 -16.74 -2.49
C THR A 298 -7.42 -17.22 -2.85
N LYS A 299 -7.28 -17.87 -4.01
CA LYS A 299 -5.99 -18.45 -4.43
C LYS A 299 -5.21 -17.41 -5.23
N VAL A 300 -4.05 -17.03 -4.72
CA VAL A 300 -3.19 -16.04 -5.36
C VAL A 300 -1.76 -16.57 -5.42
N ASP A 301 -1.08 -16.34 -6.53
CA ASP A 301 0.33 -16.72 -6.70
C ASP A 301 1.21 -15.50 -6.97
N SER A 302 2.00 -15.13 -5.99
CA SER A 302 2.99 -14.06 -6.06
C SER A 302 4.43 -14.58 -6.15
N SER A 303 4.61 -15.87 -6.45
CA SER A 303 5.94 -16.50 -6.49
C SER A 303 6.88 -15.87 -7.52
N ARG A 304 6.34 -15.35 -8.62
CA ARG A 304 7.11 -14.58 -9.61
C ARG A 304 7.72 -13.33 -8.99
N THR A 305 6.95 -12.58 -8.21
CA THR A 305 7.45 -11.38 -7.50
C THR A 305 8.59 -11.74 -6.56
N GLU A 306 8.42 -12.75 -5.71
CA GLU A 306 9.48 -13.21 -4.81
C GLU A 306 10.75 -13.64 -5.56
N LYS A 307 10.58 -14.33 -6.69
CA LYS A 307 11.70 -14.78 -7.53
C LYS A 307 12.44 -13.60 -8.18
N VAL A 308 11.72 -12.63 -8.73
CA VAL A 308 12.32 -11.46 -9.41
C VAL A 308 13.07 -10.57 -8.44
N PHE A 309 12.50 -10.33 -7.25
CA PHE A 309 13.10 -9.49 -6.22
C PHE A 309 14.08 -10.24 -5.31
N GLY A 310 14.07 -11.57 -5.32
CA GLY A 310 15.03 -12.40 -4.60
C GLY A 310 14.83 -12.42 -3.08
N PHE A 311 13.59 -12.24 -2.59
CA PHE A 311 13.27 -12.38 -1.17
C PHE A 311 11.89 -13.01 -0.97
N LYS A 312 11.65 -13.55 0.23
CA LYS A 312 10.37 -14.07 0.66
C LYS A 312 9.61 -13.03 1.45
N PHE A 313 8.30 -12.98 1.26
CA PHE A 313 7.43 -12.13 2.04
C PHE A 313 7.32 -12.61 3.49
N GLN A 314 7.16 -11.68 4.41
CA GLN A 314 6.94 -11.97 5.81
C GLN A 314 5.63 -12.73 6.00
N SER A 315 5.65 -13.73 6.90
CA SER A 315 4.48 -14.54 7.20
C SER A 315 3.36 -13.74 7.86
N TYR A 316 2.15 -14.29 7.84
CA TYR A 316 1.02 -13.72 8.57
C TYR A 316 1.31 -13.62 10.08
N GLU A 317 2.06 -14.56 10.64
CA GLU A 317 2.51 -14.46 12.03
C GLU A 317 3.33 -13.19 12.30
N GLU A 318 4.29 -12.85 11.44
CA GLU A 318 5.08 -11.62 11.60
C GLU A 318 4.22 -10.36 11.41
N GLN A 319 3.23 -10.39 10.54
CA GLN A 319 2.27 -9.30 10.36
C GLN A 319 1.49 -9.05 11.65
N VAL A 320 0.88 -10.08 12.23
CA VAL A 320 0.13 -9.99 13.49
C VAL A 320 1.04 -9.52 14.63
N LYS A 321 2.22 -10.12 14.77
CA LYS A 321 3.20 -9.75 15.81
C LYS A 321 3.59 -8.28 15.73
N SER A 322 3.78 -7.73 14.52
CA SER A 322 4.17 -6.33 14.36
C SER A 322 3.07 -5.37 14.85
N VAL A 323 1.81 -5.66 14.54
CA VAL A 323 0.66 -4.87 15.03
C VAL A 323 0.51 -4.96 16.54
N VAL A 324 0.59 -6.19 17.10
CA VAL A 324 0.45 -6.40 18.55
C VAL A 324 1.56 -5.70 19.32
N ARG A 325 2.82 -5.79 18.85
CA ARG A 325 3.94 -5.08 19.46
C ARG A 325 3.74 -3.57 19.48
N GLN A 326 3.27 -3.01 18.39
CA GLN A 326 2.95 -1.58 18.33
C GLN A 326 1.85 -1.23 19.32
N TYR A 327 0.76 -1.99 19.36
CA TYR A 327 -0.35 -1.76 20.28
C TYR A 327 0.08 -1.77 21.73
N LEU A 328 0.80 -2.82 22.16
CA LEU A 328 1.33 -2.93 23.52
C LEU A 328 2.28 -1.78 23.84
N GLY A 329 3.17 -1.42 22.93
CA GLY A 329 4.08 -0.29 23.09
C GLY A 329 3.34 1.05 23.27
N LEU A 330 2.24 1.28 22.54
CA LEU A 330 1.40 2.48 22.70
C LEU A 330 0.67 2.52 24.05
N LEU A 331 0.38 1.36 24.64
CA LEU A 331 -0.22 1.24 25.98
C LEU A 331 0.83 1.30 27.10
N GLY A 332 2.14 1.30 26.78
CA GLY A 332 3.20 1.21 27.77
C GLY A 332 3.34 -0.18 28.40
N GLU A 333 2.78 -1.22 27.78
CA GLU A 333 2.88 -2.61 28.24
C GLU A 333 4.17 -3.26 27.71
N PRO A 334 4.73 -4.25 28.45
CA PRO A 334 5.88 -4.99 27.99
C PRO A 334 5.63 -5.64 26.63
N VAL A 335 6.58 -5.44 25.72
CA VAL A 335 6.62 -6.07 24.40
C VAL A 335 7.62 -7.23 24.53
N ALA A 336 7.13 -8.38 24.94
CA ALA A 336 7.99 -9.56 25.08
C ALA A 336 8.27 -10.20 23.72
#